data_9dacbc90346db891f3c093fcb52b9b0d
#
_entry.id   9dacbc90346db891f3c093fcb52b9b0d
#
_cell.length_a   1.000
_cell.length_b   1.000
_cell.length_c   1.000
_cell.angle_alpha   90.00
_cell.angle_beta   90.00
_cell.angle_gamma   90.00
#
_symmetry.space_group_name_H-M   'P 1'
#
loop_
_entity.id
_entity.type
_entity.pdbx_description
1 polymer ?
#
loop_
_entity_poly.entity_id
_entity_poly.type
_entity_poly.pdbx_seq_one_letter_code
_entity_poly.pdbx_strand_id
1 'polypeptide(L)'
;SGLPDEVRVDTADEAASIIRAARKMGLHGGQLSTVPVQDDSEWPAEEAQAIINQAVADAQQLGITGKSVTPFLLERVNNLSAGRSKEANIALLLNNAQVAAEIASALAR
;
A
#
# COMPACT_ATOMS: atom_id res chain seq x y z
N SER A 1 1.96 -3.18 -4.26
CA SER A 1 1.45 -3.43 -5.61
C SER A 1 2.61 -3.76 -6.54
N GLY A 2 2.34 -4.39 -7.66
CA GLY A 2 3.36 -4.69 -8.66
C GLY A 2 3.55 -3.60 -9.71
N LEU A 3 2.93 -2.44 -9.54
CA LEU A 3 2.99 -1.35 -10.49
C LEU A 3 4.18 -0.43 -10.19
N PRO A 4 4.93 0.02 -11.23
CA PRO A 4 6.05 0.94 -11.03
C PRO A 4 5.57 2.36 -10.73
N ASP A 5 6.30 3.07 -9.89
CA ASP A 5 6.07 4.48 -9.59
C ASP A 5 6.93 5.36 -10.53
N GLU A 6 6.53 6.62 -10.69
CA GLU A 6 7.23 7.56 -11.57
C GLU A 6 8.62 7.95 -11.05
N VAL A 7 8.77 8.11 -9.73
CA VAL A 7 10.02 8.50 -9.09
C VAL A 7 10.32 7.58 -7.93
N ARG A 8 11.53 7.07 -7.90
CA ARG A 8 12.01 6.23 -6.80
C ARG A 8 12.98 7.01 -5.93
N VAL A 9 12.82 6.89 -4.62
CA VAL A 9 13.79 7.37 -3.64
C VAL A 9 14.12 6.24 -2.68
N ASP A 10 15.36 6.21 -2.19
CA ASP A 10 15.83 5.12 -1.34
C ASP A 10 15.95 5.53 0.14
N THR A 11 15.92 6.82 0.44
CA THR A 11 16.05 7.32 1.81
C THR A 11 14.99 8.35 2.16
N ALA A 12 14.73 8.51 3.47
CA ALA A 12 13.84 9.54 3.97
C ALA A 12 14.37 10.95 3.66
N ASP A 13 15.68 11.13 3.65
CA ASP A 13 16.30 12.42 3.30
C ASP A 13 16.02 12.80 1.85
N GLU A 14 16.08 11.84 0.92
CA GLU A 14 15.73 12.07 -0.48
C GLU A 14 14.27 12.48 -0.64
N ALA A 15 13.35 11.78 0.05
CA ALA A 15 11.94 12.12 0.03
C ALA A 15 11.70 13.52 0.60
N ALA A 16 12.34 13.87 1.71
CA ALA A 16 12.27 15.20 2.30
C ALA A 16 12.80 16.27 1.38
N SER A 17 13.88 15.99 0.63
CA SER A 17 14.45 16.93 -0.35
C SER A 17 13.45 17.25 -1.46
N ILE A 18 12.72 16.26 -1.95
CA ILE A 18 11.68 16.45 -2.98
C ILE A 18 10.57 17.35 -2.43
N ILE A 19 10.10 17.09 -1.21
CA ILE A 19 9.06 17.89 -0.56
C ILE A 19 9.52 19.34 -0.38
N ARG A 20 10.74 19.55 0.09
CA ARG A 20 11.30 20.90 0.25
C ARG A 20 11.41 21.63 -1.09
N ALA A 21 11.85 20.94 -2.15
CA ALA A 21 11.94 21.53 -3.48
C ALA A 21 10.58 21.97 -3.99
N ALA A 22 9.56 21.15 -3.80
CA ALA A 22 8.18 21.50 -4.20
C ALA A 22 7.67 22.72 -3.45
N ARG A 23 7.95 22.82 -2.15
CA ARG A 23 7.57 24.00 -1.34
C ARG A 23 8.28 25.26 -1.79
N LYS A 24 9.57 25.18 -2.11
CA LYS A 24 10.35 26.31 -2.63
C LYS A 24 9.85 26.81 -3.98
N MET A 25 9.31 25.93 -4.80
CA MET A 25 8.70 26.27 -6.08
C MET A 25 7.30 26.83 -5.96
N GLY A 26 6.76 26.94 -4.74
CA GLY A 26 5.42 27.45 -4.50
C GLY A 26 4.30 26.44 -4.77
N LEU A 27 4.64 25.16 -4.87
CA LEU A 27 3.66 24.10 -5.08
C LEU A 27 3.02 23.74 -3.73
N HIS A 28 1.70 23.87 -3.64
CA HIS A 28 0.95 23.68 -2.40
C HIS A 28 0.13 22.40 -2.36
N GLY A 29 0.24 21.57 -3.38
CA GLY A 29 -0.40 20.26 -3.42
C GLY A 29 0.23 19.27 -2.44
N GLY A 30 -0.52 18.22 -2.12
CA GLY A 30 0.00 17.11 -1.35
C GLY A 30 0.89 16.20 -2.19
N GLN A 31 1.65 15.36 -1.51
CA GLN A 31 2.45 14.33 -2.16
C GLN A 31 1.98 12.95 -1.71
N LEU A 32 1.85 12.04 -2.67
CA LEU A 32 1.56 10.65 -2.41
C LEU A 32 2.87 9.85 -2.50
N SER A 33 3.24 9.23 -1.39
CA SER A 33 4.41 8.36 -1.34
C SER A 33 3.96 6.93 -1.12
N THR A 34 4.46 6.01 -1.93
CA THR A 34 4.18 4.59 -1.78
C THR A 34 5.37 3.89 -1.17
N VAL A 35 5.10 2.94 -0.28
CA VAL A 35 6.13 2.20 0.44
C VAL A 35 5.94 0.72 0.16
N PRO A 36 6.94 0.04 -0.41
CA PRO A 36 6.81 -1.39 -0.68
C PRO A 36 6.80 -2.20 0.60
N VAL A 37 6.17 -3.37 0.54
CA VAL A 37 6.17 -4.33 1.64
C VAL A 37 7.60 -4.86 1.84
N GLN A 38 7.98 -5.07 3.09
CA GLN A 38 9.28 -5.68 3.42
C GLN A 38 9.33 -7.12 2.89
N ASP A 39 10.51 -7.55 2.44
CA ASP A 39 10.70 -8.86 1.80
C ASP A 39 10.18 -10.03 2.63
N ASP A 40 10.38 -10.00 3.95
CA ASP A 40 9.93 -11.05 4.87
C ASP A 40 8.42 -11.08 5.06
N SER A 41 7.72 -10.00 4.70
CA SER A 41 6.27 -9.88 4.80
C SER A 41 5.59 -9.91 3.42
N GLU A 42 6.35 -9.96 2.36
CA GLU A 42 5.82 -9.94 1.01
C GLU A 42 5.10 -11.25 0.68
N TRP A 43 3.90 -11.09 0.14
CA TRP A 43 3.08 -12.20 -0.31
C TRP A 43 3.33 -12.43 -1.81
N PRO A 44 3.65 -13.67 -2.26
CA PRO A 44 3.93 -13.92 -3.68
C PRO A 44 2.81 -13.42 -4.59
N ALA A 45 3.17 -12.64 -5.60
CA ALA A 45 2.21 -11.97 -6.48
C ALA A 45 1.28 -12.95 -7.20
N GLU A 46 1.79 -14.09 -7.64
CA GLU A 46 0.99 -15.10 -8.34
C GLU A 46 -0.06 -15.70 -7.43
N GLU A 47 0.32 -16.03 -6.19
CA GLU A 47 -0.59 -16.57 -5.19
C GLU A 47 -1.64 -15.55 -4.81
N ALA A 48 -1.23 -14.30 -4.58
CA ALA A 48 -2.14 -13.21 -4.28
C ALA A 48 -3.13 -12.98 -5.40
N GLN A 49 -2.68 -12.99 -6.65
CA GLN A 49 -3.55 -12.76 -7.81
C GLN A 49 -4.59 -13.88 -7.95
N ALA A 50 -4.20 -15.13 -7.73
CA ALA A 50 -5.14 -16.26 -7.78
C ALA A 50 -6.25 -16.11 -6.75
N ILE A 51 -5.91 -15.71 -5.53
CA ILE A 51 -6.86 -15.51 -4.44
C ILE A 51 -7.78 -14.32 -4.73
N ILE A 52 -7.23 -13.22 -5.23
CA ILE A 52 -8.01 -12.04 -5.61
C ILE A 52 -9.00 -12.40 -6.72
N ASN A 53 -8.58 -13.12 -7.73
CA ASN A 53 -9.44 -13.55 -8.82
C ASN A 53 -10.60 -14.41 -8.31
N GLN A 54 -10.32 -15.32 -7.37
CA GLN A 54 -11.36 -16.14 -6.76
C GLN A 54 -12.34 -15.30 -5.95
N ALA A 55 -11.85 -14.34 -5.17
CA ALA A 55 -12.69 -13.45 -4.37
C ALA A 55 -13.61 -12.60 -5.27
N VAL A 56 -13.09 -12.09 -6.37
CA VAL A 56 -13.87 -11.31 -7.35
C VAL A 56 -14.95 -12.18 -8.00
N ALA A 57 -14.61 -13.40 -8.39
CA ALA A 57 -15.58 -14.34 -8.95
C ALA A 57 -16.69 -14.67 -7.94
N ASP A 58 -16.34 -14.87 -6.67
CA ASP A 58 -17.30 -15.14 -5.61
C ASP A 58 -18.24 -13.94 -5.40
N ALA A 59 -17.72 -12.72 -5.43
CA ALA A 59 -18.53 -11.51 -5.31
C ALA A 59 -19.54 -11.39 -6.46
N GLN A 60 -19.11 -11.67 -7.68
CA GLN A 60 -20.00 -11.65 -8.86
C GLN A 60 -21.09 -12.70 -8.74
N GLN A 61 -20.72 -13.90 -8.32
CA GLN A 61 -21.66 -15.02 -8.18
C GLN A 61 -22.72 -14.76 -7.11
N LEU A 62 -22.34 -14.07 -6.04
CA LEU A 62 -23.24 -13.70 -4.94
C LEU A 62 -24.01 -12.39 -5.20
N GLY A 63 -23.73 -11.71 -6.30
CA GLY A 63 -24.40 -10.46 -6.65
C GLY A 63 -23.97 -9.28 -5.75
N ILE A 64 -22.78 -9.31 -5.20
CA ILE A 64 -22.27 -8.23 -4.36
C ILE A 64 -21.91 -7.03 -5.24
N THR A 65 -22.50 -5.85 -4.92
CA THR A 65 -22.30 -4.62 -5.69
C THR A 65 -22.19 -3.40 -4.79
N GLY A 66 -21.75 -2.28 -5.36
CA GLY A 66 -21.72 -1.00 -4.67
C GLY A 66 -20.77 -0.97 -3.49
N LYS A 67 -21.22 -0.36 -2.41
CA LYS A 67 -20.42 -0.17 -1.19
C LYS A 67 -20.03 -1.48 -0.50
N SER A 68 -20.72 -2.57 -0.80
CA SER A 68 -20.46 -3.87 -0.19
C SER A 68 -19.29 -4.61 -0.82
N VAL A 69 -18.81 -4.19 -1.99
CA VAL A 69 -17.73 -4.88 -2.72
C VAL A 69 -16.43 -4.91 -1.92
N THR A 70 -15.94 -3.75 -1.50
CA THR A 70 -14.66 -3.68 -0.79
C THR A 70 -14.64 -4.47 0.52
N PRO A 71 -15.61 -4.29 1.45
CA PRO A 71 -15.62 -5.10 2.65
C PRO A 71 -15.70 -6.61 2.36
N PHE A 72 -16.50 -7.01 1.38
CA PHE A 72 -16.60 -8.42 0.99
C PHE A 72 -15.27 -8.97 0.50
N LEU A 73 -14.60 -8.24 -0.41
CA LEU A 73 -13.33 -8.68 -0.97
C LEU A 73 -12.25 -8.79 0.09
N LEU A 74 -12.16 -7.83 1.01
CA LEU A 74 -11.18 -7.87 2.09
C LEU A 74 -11.37 -9.09 2.98
N GLU A 75 -12.61 -9.36 3.38
CA GLU A 75 -12.92 -10.52 4.21
C GLU A 75 -12.67 -11.82 3.46
N ARG A 76 -13.10 -11.89 2.19
CA ARG A 76 -12.97 -13.10 1.38
C ARG A 76 -11.49 -13.43 1.09
N VAL A 77 -10.70 -12.42 0.74
CA VAL A 77 -9.26 -12.60 0.52
C VAL A 77 -8.57 -13.05 1.82
N ASN A 78 -8.96 -12.47 2.96
CA ASN A 78 -8.42 -12.90 4.24
C ASN A 78 -8.74 -14.37 4.52
N ASN A 79 -9.96 -14.79 4.28
CA ASN A 79 -10.39 -16.18 4.50
C ASN A 79 -9.67 -17.15 3.56
N LEU A 80 -9.60 -16.81 2.27
CA LEU A 80 -8.94 -17.66 1.26
C LEU A 80 -7.43 -17.77 1.48
N SER A 81 -6.82 -16.76 2.06
CA SER A 81 -5.38 -16.74 2.34
C SER A 81 -5.03 -17.27 3.73
N ALA A 82 -5.99 -17.78 4.49
CA ALA A 82 -5.80 -18.26 5.86
C ALA A 82 -5.19 -17.19 6.78
N GLY A 83 -5.61 -15.94 6.62
CA GLY A 83 -5.15 -14.82 7.46
C GLY A 83 -3.89 -14.11 6.95
N ARG A 84 -3.24 -14.61 5.90
CA ARG A 84 -2.00 -14.02 5.37
C ARG A 84 -2.19 -12.59 4.87
N SER A 85 -3.34 -12.29 4.24
CA SER A 85 -3.60 -10.94 3.75
C SER A 85 -3.71 -9.93 4.89
N LYS A 86 -4.30 -10.32 6.00
CA LYS A 86 -4.40 -9.46 7.19
C LYS A 86 -3.02 -9.19 7.80
N GLU A 87 -2.20 -10.24 7.93
CA GLU A 87 -0.83 -10.11 8.43
C GLU A 87 0.00 -9.19 7.54
N ALA A 88 -0.08 -9.38 6.21
CA ALA A 88 0.63 -8.54 5.25
C ALA A 88 0.17 -7.08 5.34
N ASN A 89 -1.12 -6.85 5.49
CA ASN A 89 -1.67 -5.50 5.60
C ASN A 89 -1.22 -4.81 6.90
N ILE A 90 -1.21 -5.53 8.01
CA ILE A 90 -0.71 -4.99 9.28
C ILE A 90 0.77 -4.61 9.16
N ALA A 91 1.58 -5.49 8.59
CA ALA A 91 3.01 -5.22 8.38
C ALA A 91 3.21 -3.99 7.49
N LEU A 92 2.41 -3.86 6.43
CA LEU A 92 2.45 -2.72 5.53
C LEU A 92 2.11 -1.42 6.26
N LEU A 93 1.05 -1.41 7.06
CA LEU A 93 0.63 -0.22 7.81
C LEU A 93 1.68 0.21 8.83
N LEU A 94 2.28 -0.73 9.54
CA LEU A 94 3.36 -0.44 10.50
C LEU A 94 4.57 0.15 9.81
N ASN A 95 4.96 -0.43 8.68
CA ASN A 95 6.10 0.07 7.90
C ASN A 95 5.81 1.46 7.33
N ASN A 96 4.59 1.69 6.83
CA ASN A 96 4.18 3.00 6.32
C ASN A 96 4.27 4.08 7.42
N ALA A 97 3.83 3.76 8.61
CA ALA A 97 3.89 4.68 9.75
C ALA A 97 5.34 5.02 10.12
N GLN A 98 6.21 4.02 10.13
CA GLN A 98 7.63 4.22 10.43
C GLN A 98 8.30 5.11 9.37
N VAL A 99 8.07 4.83 8.10
CA VAL A 99 8.65 5.62 7.00
C VAL A 99 8.14 7.06 7.02
N ALA A 100 6.84 7.25 7.27
CA ALA A 100 6.27 8.59 7.40
C ALA A 100 6.93 9.39 8.53
N ALA A 101 7.19 8.74 9.66
CA ALA A 101 7.89 9.38 10.79
C ALA A 101 9.32 9.75 10.42
N GLU A 102 10.03 8.89 9.70
CA GLU A 102 11.40 9.16 9.22
C GLU A 102 11.43 10.36 8.26
N ILE A 103 10.48 10.44 7.34
CA ILE A 103 10.37 11.58 6.41
C ILE A 103 10.05 12.86 7.17
N ALA A 104 9.11 12.82 8.10
CA ALA A 104 8.76 13.98 8.94
C ALA A 104 9.97 14.47 9.75
N SER A 105 10.74 13.55 10.33
CA SER A 105 11.95 13.89 11.05
C SER A 105 13.01 14.54 10.14
N ALA A 106 13.18 14.02 8.93
CA ALA A 106 14.11 14.58 7.96
C ALA A 106 13.69 15.98 7.50
N LEU A 107 12.37 16.23 7.37
CA LEU A 107 11.85 17.55 7.03
C LEU A 107 12.05 18.58 8.14
N ALA A 108 12.08 18.17 9.39
CA ALA A 108 12.23 19.04 10.56
C ALA A 108 13.67 19.48 10.81
N ARG A 109 14.65 18.85 10.17
CA ARG A 109 16.07 19.16 10.36
C ARG A 109 16.52 20.45 9.67
#